data_13c15af9ba726076ce1df33a611c21c3
#
_entry.id   13c15af9ba726076ce1df33a611c21c3
#
_cell.length_a   1.000
_cell.length_b   1.000
_cell.length_c   1.000
_cell.angle_alpha   90.00
_cell.angle_beta   90.00
_cell.angle_gamma   90.00
#
_symmetry.space_group_name_H-M   'P 1'
#
loop_
_entity.id
_entity.type
_entity.pdbx_description
1 polymer ?
#
loop_
_entity_poly.entity_id
_entity_poly.type
_entity_poly.pdbx_seq_one_letter_code
_entity_poly.pdbx_strand_id
1 'polypeptide(L)'
;MNILFVNNSYKLFNESDSGASNRTTMFLQALSEVGHVDVISFVNVCKSNIENCDVIYTKEIISSAKHLSAISKLKRVLCSSTIQDIYGFDEKKANIICNILENKHYDYIACRYIHDAALCGLDLFTNKLILDVDDSPKTAFLSTIPKNINIFKKLYIRSYADRINKVCNRFLSKTFCSFYSNPAEKPSEESIFLHNVSLANKEIPNIPDHYKPVILMVGWMVYAPNRFGANLFATKIFPKIKEIIPNAEFRIAGRCEDDFKEQMEKTAGVHVLGYVQKLDKEYENASVVVVPIYQGSGTSIKVVEGMQMNRPVISSSTGVRGLENIIKNGRDYLKADSNSDFANKVIDLLLSDADRLRKLAKNGKQIVDKYYSKERFKEIVTNALAHKIKAKLYKY
;
A
#
# COMPACT_ATOMS: atom_id res chain seq x y z
N MET A 1 9.65 5.82 -27.01
CA MET A 1 8.90 4.63 -26.59
C MET A 1 7.52 5.07 -26.18
N ASN A 2 6.48 4.40 -26.67
CA ASN A 2 5.08 4.72 -26.33
C ASN A 2 4.52 3.64 -25.41
N ILE A 3 3.96 4.05 -24.28
CA ILE A 3 3.38 3.17 -23.27
C ILE A 3 1.90 3.48 -23.11
N LEU A 4 1.04 2.48 -23.16
CA LEU A 4 -0.37 2.61 -22.81
C LEU A 4 -0.55 2.21 -21.33
N PHE A 5 -0.98 3.13 -20.49
CA PHE A 5 -1.31 2.82 -19.09
C PHE A 5 -2.82 2.66 -18.92
N VAL A 6 -3.23 1.52 -18.38
CA VAL A 6 -4.65 1.22 -18.10
C VAL A 6 -4.91 1.34 -16.61
N ASN A 7 -5.74 2.33 -16.24
CA ASN A 7 -6.21 2.56 -14.88
C ASN A 7 -7.68 2.13 -14.75
N ASN A 8 -7.93 1.20 -13.85
CA ASN A 8 -9.28 0.69 -13.65
C ASN A 8 -9.90 1.09 -12.29
N SER A 9 -9.10 1.44 -11.30
CA SER A 9 -9.57 1.42 -9.90
C SER A 9 -9.29 2.68 -9.10
N TYR A 10 -8.39 3.57 -9.52
CA TYR A 10 -7.89 4.63 -8.66
C TYR A 10 -8.03 6.02 -9.25
N LYS A 11 -8.34 6.99 -8.38
CA LYS A 11 -8.15 8.40 -8.68
C LYS A 11 -6.67 8.69 -8.81
N LEU A 12 -6.30 9.51 -9.79
CA LEU A 12 -4.93 9.82 -10.16
C LEU A 12 -4.63 11.31 -10.00
N PHE A 13 -3.35 11.63 -10.06
CA PHE A 13 -2.82 12.99 -10.06
C PHE A 13 -3.20 13.76 -8.80
N ASN A 14 -3.76 14.96 -8.93
CA ASN A 14 -4.12 15.83 -7.80
C ASN A 14 -5.31 15.33 -6.97
N GLU A 15 -6.02 14.32 -7.44
CA GLU A 15 -7.18 13.73 -6.75
C GLU A 15 -6.82 12.43 -5.98
N SER A 16 -5.53 12.12 -5.88
CA SER A 16 -5.07 10.96 -5.13
C SER A 16 -5.51 11.03 -3.66
N ASP A 17 -6.30 10.03 -3.24
CA ASP A 17 -6.96 9.99 -1.93
C ASP A 17 -6.50 8.80 -1.06
N SER A 18 -5.61 7.97 -1.58
CA SER A 18 -5.14 6.75 -0.91
C SER A 18 -3.70 6.41 -1.22
N GLY A 19 -3.07 5.58 -0.39
CA GLY A 19 -1.72 5.07 -0.65
C GLY A 19 -1.60 4.33 -1.99
N ALA A 20 -2.68 3.65 -2.41
CA ALA A 20 -2.73 2.97 -3.69
C ALA A 20 -2.79 3.95 -4.88
N SER A 21 -3.60 5.02 -4.78
CA SER A 21 -3.64 6.11 -5.75
C SER A 21 -2.28 6.78 -5.89
N ASN A 22 -1.64 7.07 -4.77
CA ASN A 22 -0.32 7.68 -4.71
C ASN A 22 0.75 6.81 -5.39
N ARG A 23 0.77 5.50 -5.09
CA ARG A 23 1.68 4.55 -5.74
C ARG A 23 1.44 4.48 -7.25
N THR A 24 0.17 4.54 -7.69
CA THR A 24 -0.15 4.55 -9.12
C THR A 24 0.39 5.80 -9.81
N THR A 25 0.22 6.97 -9.21
CA THR A 25 0.77 8.24 -9.73
C THR A 25 2.29 8.21 -9.80
N MET A 26 2.96 7.66 -8.79
CA MET A 26 4.42 7.51 -8.81
C MET A 26 4.90 6.51 -9.87
N PHE A 27 4.14 5.44 -10.08
CA PHE A 27 4.46 4.49 -11.13
C PHE A 27 4.34 5.12 -12.52
N LEU A 28 3.30 5.94 -12.74
CA LEU A 28 3.16 6.76 -13.95
C LEU A 28 4.33 7.72 -14.12
N GLN A 29 4.77 8.42 -13.08
CA GLN A 29 5.94 9.30 -13.12
C GLN A 29 7.21 8.54 -13.54
N ALA A 30 7.42 7.35 -12.99
CA ALA A 30 8.57 6.53 -13.34
C ALA A 30 8.51 6.02 -14.79
N LEU A 31 7.33 5.67 -15.29
CA LEU A 31 7.13 5.26 -16.70
C LEU A 31 7.35 6.43 -17.67
N SER A 32 6.92 7.64 -17.31
CA SER A 32 7.08 8.84 -18.15
C SER A 32 8.53 9.30 -18.31
N GLU A 33 9.43 8.88 -17.42
CA GLU A 33 10.88 9.08 -17.58
C GLU A 33 11.50 8.16 -18.65
N VAL A 34 10.82 7.03 -18.94
CA VAL A 34 11.30 6.04 -19.92
C VAL A 34 10.70 6.28 -21.32
N GLY A 35 9.52 6.90 -21.38
CA GLY A 35 8.83 7.17 -22.65
C GLY A 35 7.55 7.97 -22.47
N HIS A 36 6.86 8.20 -23.57
CA HIS A 36 5.56 8.87 -23.54
C HIS A 36 4.47 7.90 -23.08
N VAL A 37 3.63 8.33 -22.14
CA VAL A 37 2.58 7.52 -21.50
C VAL A 37 1.20 8.07 -21.84
N ASP A 38 0.40 7.29 -22.56
CA ASP A 38 -1.02 7.55 -22.75
C ASP A 38 -1.83 6.81 -21.69
N VAL A 39 -2.70 7.51 -20.98
CA VAL A 39 -3.54 6.94 -19.92
C VAL A 39 -4.96 6.73 -20.38
N ILE A 40 -5.43 5.50 -20.26
CA ILE A 40 -6.87 5.13 -20.28
C ILE A 40 -7.33 4.97 -18.85
N SER A 41 -8.40 5.63 -18.47
CA SER A 41 -8.96 5.49 -17.12
C SER A 41 -10.46 5.14 -17.16
N PHE A 42 -10.81 4.05 -16.47
CA PHE A 42 -12.19 3.65 -16.20
C PHE A 42 -12.75 4.18 -14.89
N VAL A 43 -12.04 5.12 -14.29
CA VAL A 43 -12.45 5.99 -13.20
C VAL A 43 -12.25 7.42 -13.67
N ASN A 44 -13.15 8.31 -13.33
CA ASN A 44 -13.00 9.72 -13.69
C ASN A 44 -11.73 10.31 -13.08
N VAL A 45 -10.85 10.85 -13.91
CA VAL A 45 -9.60 11.49 -13.51
C VAL A 45 -9.44 12.84 -14.21
N CYS A 46 -8.75 13.78 -13.58
CA CYS A 46 -8.38 15.05 -14.18
C CYS A 46 -7.26 14.91 -15.22
N LYS A 47 -6.90 16.01 -15.86
CA LYS A 47 -5.72 16.05 -16.74
C LYS A 47 -4.46 15.69 -15.96
N SER A 48 -3.53 15.02 -16.63
CA SER A 48 -2.21 14.75 -16.07
C SER A 48 -1.44 16.03 -15.79
N ASN A 49 -0.75 16.05 -14.65
CA ASN A 49 0.26 17.05 -14.30
C ASN A 49 1.69 16.47 -14.37
N ILE A 50 1.83 15.30 -15.00
CA ILE A 50 3.11 14.61 -15.20
C ILE A 50 3.57 14.90 -16.63
N GLU A 51 4.81 15.30 -16.78
CA GLU A 51 5.44 15.49 -18.09
C GLU A 51 5.48 14.17 -18.88
N ASN A 52 5.31 14.23 -20.20
CA ASN A 52 5.21 13.04 -21.09
C ASN A 52 4.11 12.04 -20.72
N CYS A 53 3.02 12.52 -20.10
CA CYS A 53 1.91 11.69 -19.70
C CYS A 53 0.57 12.36 -20.01
N ASP A 54 -0.22 11.78 -20.90
CA ASP A 54 -1.50 12.33 -21.34
C ASP A 54 -2.66 11.41 -21.04
N VAL A 55 -3.78 11.98 -20.57
CA VAL A 55 -5.04 11.24 -20.39
C VAL A 55 -5.81 11.29 -21.71
N ILE A 56 -5.80 10.20 -22.47
CA ILE A 56 -6.46 10.11 -23.78
C ILE A 56 -7.90 9.60 -23.70
N TYR A 57 -8.25 8.93 -22.60
CA TYR A 57 -9.60 8.42 -22.35
C TYR A 57 -9.89 8.42 -20.84
N THR A 58 -11.04 8.96 -20.45
CA THR A 58 -11.55 8.85 -19.09
C THR A 58 -13.08 8.72 -19.11
N LYS A 59 -13.58 7.63 -18.53
CA LYS A 59 -15.01 7.41 -18.34
C LYS A 59 -15.23 6.38 -17.25
N GLU A 60 -16.06 6.72 -16.27
CA GLU A 60 -16.42 5.77 -15.23
C GLU A 60 -17.22 4.60 -15.83
N ILE A 61 -16.70 3.39 -15.67
CA ILE A 61 -17.37 2.15 -16.06
C ILE A 61 -17.40 1.24 -14.85
N ILE A 62 -18.58 1.15 -14.22
CA ILE A 62 -18.81 0.26 -13.09
C ILE A 62 -19.05 -1.15 -13.64
N SER A 63 -18.13 -2.07 -13.35
CA SER A 63 -18.29 -3.47 -13.67
C SER A 63 -19.39 -4.09 -12.81
N SER A 64 -20.43 -4.64 -13.41
CA SER A 64 -21.50 -5.32 -12.69
C SER A 64 -20.94 -6.60 -12.06
N ALA A 65 -20.81 -6.64 -10.73
CA ALA A 65 -20.48 -7.86 -10.00
C ALA A 65 -21.62 -8.87 -10.16
N LYS A 66 -21.45 -9.88 -11.00
CA LYS A 66 -22.41 -10.99 -11.08
C LYS A 66 -22.33 -11.83 -9.80
N HIS A 67 -23.44 -11.94 -9.08
CA HIS A 67 -23.57 -12.88 -7.98
C HIS A 67 -23.35 -14.32 -8.49
N LEU A 68 -22.25 -14.93 -8.05
CA LEU A 68 -21.91 -16.30 -8.45
C LEU A 68 -22.70 -17.31 -7.62
N SER A 69 -23.29 -18.28 -8.31
CA SER A 69 -23.90 -19.46 -7.67
C SER A 69 -22.84 -20.29 -6.91
N ALA A 70 -23.27 -21.13 -5.98
CA ALA A 70 -22.38 -22.06 -5.25
C ALA A 70 -21.58 -22.97 -6.20
N ILE A 71 -22.22 -23.45 -7.29
CA ILE A 71 -21.59 -24.28 -8.32
C ILE A 71 -20.52 -23.49 -9.05
N SER A 72 -20.77 -22.22 -9.42
CA SER A 72 -19.79 -21.36 -10.06
C SER A 72 -18.58 -21.08 -9.17
N LYS A 73 -18.81 -20.93 -7.84
CA LYS A 73 -17.73 -20.78 -6.85
C LYS A 73 -16.86 -22.03 -6.77
N LEU A 74 -17.48 -23.22 -6.74
CA LEU A 74 -16.76 -24.50 -6.72
C LEU A 74 -15.97 -24.72 -8.02
N LYS A 75 -16.57 -24.43 -9.18
CA LYS A 75 -15.93 -24.52 -10.49
C LYS A 75 -14.68 -23.60 -10.56
N ARG A 76 -14.73 -22.40 -9.97
CA ARG A 76 -13.55 -21.50 -9.89
C ARG A 76 -12.37 -22.16 -9.16
N VAL A 77 -12.61 -22.85 -8.04
CA VAL A 77 -11.54 -23.53 -7.30
C VAL A 77 -10.92 -24.67 -8.09
N LEU A 78 -11.74 -25.47 -8.76
CA LEU A 78 -11.29 -26.70 -9.41
C LEU A 78 -10.74 -26.47 -10.82
N CYS A 79 -11.33 -25.55 -11.58
CA CYS A 79 -11.12 -25.41 -13.02
C CYS A 79 -10.48 -24.09 -13.46
N SER A 80 -10.23 -23.10 -12.55
CA SER A 80 -9.60 -21.85 -12.98
C SER A 80 -8.22 -22.09 -13.57
N SER A 81 -8.03 -21.66 -14.80
CA SER A 81 -6.77 -21.79 -15.56
C SER A 81 -6.18 -20.44 -15.96
N THR A 82 -7.00 -19.40 -16.00
CA THR A 82 -6.65 -18.03 -16.39
C THR A 82 -6.92 -17.03 -15.25
N ILE A 83 -6.34 -15.85 -15.34
CA ILE A 83 -6.64 -14.75 -14.39
C ILE A 83 -8.07 -14.25 -14.54
N GLN A 84 -8.67 -14.36 -15.75
CA GLN A 84 -10.06 -14.01 -15.99
C GLN A 84 -11.03 -14.97 -15.26
N ASP A 85 -10.70 -16.27 -15.18
CA ASP A 85 -11.49 -17.22 -14.39
C ASP A 85 -11.56 -16.84 -12.91
N ILE A 86 -10.50 -16.22 -12.38
CA ILE A 86 -10.38 -15.83 -10.97
C ILE A 86 -11.06 -14.48 -10.72
N TYR A 87 -10.73 -13.47 -11.52
CA TYR A 87 -11.10 -12.07 -11.27
C TYR A 87 -12.28 -11.58 -12.14
N GLY A 88 -12.62 -12.30 -13.20
CA GLY A 88 -13.62 -11.90 -14.18
C GLY A 88 -13.05 -11.18 -15.38
N PHE A 89 -13.92 -10.84 -16.32
CA PHE A 89 -13.63 -10.14 -17.57
C PHE A 89 -14.73 -9.14 -17.87
N ASP A 90 -14.36 -7.95 -18.33
CA ASP A 90 -15.28 -6.89 -18.75
C ASP A 90 -15.06 -6.59 -20.22
N GLU A 91 -15.92 -7.15 -21.05
CA GLU A 91 -15.85 -7.04 -22.51
C GLU A 91 -15.88 -5.59 -23.00
N LYS A 92 -16.63 -4.71 -22.32
CA LYS A 92 -16.72 -3.29 -22.72
C LYS A 92 -15.37 -2.60 -22.55
N LYS A 93 -14.68 -2.85 -21.44
CA LYS A 93 -13.34 -2.29 -21.16
C LYS A 93 -12.31 -2.83 -22.15
N ALA A 94 -12.31 -4.14 -22.37
CA ALA A 94 -11.41 -4.79 -23.33
C ALA A 94 -11.60 -4.24 -24.75
N ASN A 95 -12.83 -4.08 -25.21
CA ASN A 95 -13.13 -3.54 -26.54
C ASN A 95 -12.63 -2.09 -26.72
N ILE A 96 -12.76 -1.24 -25.69
CA ILE A 96 -12.23 0.13 -25.72
C ILE A 96 -10.71 0.09 -25.88
N ILE A 97 -10.02 -0.77 -25.11
CA ILE A 97 -8.56 -0.91 -25.18
C ILE A 97 -8.12 -1.43 -26.54
N CYS A 98 -8.78 -2.48 -27.06
CA CYS A 98 -8.47 -3.04 -28.39
C CYS A 98 -8.61 -1.98 -29.48
N ASN A 99 -9.70 -1.21 -29.47
CA ASN A 99 -9.92 -0.14 -30.44
C ASN A 99 -8.81 0.93 -30.40
N ILE A 100 -8.30 1.29 -29.20
CA ILE A 100 -7.19 2.24 -29.10
C ILE A 100 -5.88 1.63 -29.61
N LEU A 101 -5.64 0.33 -29.34
CA LEU A 101 -4.44 -0.38 -29.81
C LEU A 101 -4.44 -0.62 -31.34
N GLU A 102 -5.61 -0.68 -31.97
CA GLU A 102 -5.75 -0.74 -33.43
C GLU A 102 -5.41 0.60 -34.11
N ASN A 103 -5.71 1.73 -33.43
CA ASN A 103 -5.52 3.07 -33.99
C ASN A 103 -4.16 3.69 -33.66
N LYS A 104 -3.45 3.21 -32.65
CA LYS A 104 -2.13 3.73 -32.22
C LYS A 104 -1.21 2.61 -31.77
N HIS A 105 0.03 2.62 -32.27
CA HIS A 105 1.03 1.64 -31.86
C HIS A 105 1.62 1.98 -30.49
N TYR A 106 1.66 0.96 -29.62
CA TYR A 106 2.32 1.03 -28.32
C TYR A 106 3.37 -0.07 -28.20
N ASP A 107 4.56 0.30 -27.72
CA ASP A 107 5.65 -0.63 -27.44
C ASP A 107 5.32 -1.53 -26.24
N TYR A 108 4.70 -0.93 -25.22
CA TYR A 108 4.31 -1.60 -23.98
C TYR A 108 2.93 -1.15 -23.49
N ILE A 109 2.31 -2.03 -22.68
CA ILE A 109 1.08 -1.75 -21.95
C ILE A 109 1.41 -1.88 -20.47
N ALA A 110 0.94 -0.95 -19.64
CA ALA A 110 1.18 -0.97 -18.21
C ALA A 110 -0.14 -0.90 -17.42
N CYS A 111 -0.22 -1.58 -16.29
CA CYS A 111 -1.33 -1.43 -15.35
C CYS A 111 -0.90 -1.80 -13.94
N ARG A 112 -1.77 -1.54 -12.95
CA ARG A 112 -1.62 -2.05 -11.59
C ARG A 112 -2.62 -3.15 -11.32
N TYR A 113 -2.19 -4.11 -10.49
CA TYR A 113 -2.94 -5.29 -10.07
C TYR A 113 -3.34 -6.28 -11.16
N ILE A 114 -3.23 -7.55 -10.80
CA ILE A 114 -3.60 -8.67 -11.69
C ILE A 114 -5.10 -8.67 -11.97
N HIS A 115 -5.93 -8.26 -10.98
CA HIS A 115 -7.38 -8.21 -11.20
C HIS A 115 -7.79 -7.15 -12.23
N ASP A 116 -7.09 -6.02 -12.29
CA ASP A 116 -7.33 -4.99 -13.29
C ASP A 116 -6.87 -5.47 -14.68
N ALA A 117 -5.72 -6.17 -14.74
CA ALA A 117 -5.28 -6.79 -15.99
C ALA A 117 -6.29 -7.83 -16.50
N ALA A 118 -6.87 -8.64 -15.60
CA ALA A 118 -7.88 -9.63 -15.97
C ALA A 118 -9.18 -8.98 -16.48
N LEU A 119 -9.71 -8.01 -15.72
CA LEU A 119 -10.94 -7.31 -16.09
C LEU A 119 -10.82 -6.59 -17.43
N CYS A 120 -9.66 -6.06 -17.72
CA CYS A 120 -9.39 -5.30 -18.94
C CYS A 120 -8.89 -6.15 -20.12
N GLY A 121 -8.78 -7.48 -19.99
CA GLY A 121 -8.32 -8.38 -21.07
C GLY A 121 -6.84 -8.25 -21.42
N LEU A 122 -6.00 -7.72 -20.51
CA LEU A 122 -4.58 -7.49 -20.77
C LEU A 122 -3.72 -8.76 -20.76
N ASP A 123 -4.28 -9.89 -20.38
CA ASP A 123 -3.63 -11.21 -20.43
C ASP A 123 -3.33 -11.68 -21.87
N LEU A 124 -3.96 -11.08 -22.88
CA LEU A 124 -3.63 -11.27 -24.30
C LEU A 124 -2.30 -10.60 -24.71
N PHE A 125 -1.80 -9.65 -23.94
CA PHE A 125 -0.64 -8.83 -24.26
C PHE A 125 0.55 -9.06 -23.31
N THR A 126 0.68 -10.24 -22.72
CA THR A 126 1.67 -10.54 -21.66
C THR A 126 3.11 -10.18 -22.04
N ASN A 127 3.51 -10.41 -23.30
CA ASN A 127 4.87 -10.12 -23.80
C ASN A 127 5.21 -8.63 -23.90
N LYS A 128 4.23 -7.74 -23.74
CA LYS A 128 4.36 -6.28 -23.69
C LYS A 128 3.88 -5.69 -22.36
N LEU A 129 3.39 -6.53 -21.42
CA LEU A 129 2.73 -6.07 -20.21
C LEU A 129 3.74 -5.77 -19.09
N ILE A 130 3.70 -4.52 -18.60
CA ILE A 130 4.39 -4.05 -17.39
C ILE A 130 3.35 -3.98 -16.28
N LEU A 131 3.56 -4.74 -15.20
CA LEU A 131 2.54 -4.90 -14.16
C LEU A 131 3.09 -4.58 -12.77
N ASP A 132 2.51 -3.61 -12.07
CA ASP A 132 2.74 -3.42 -10.65
C ASP A 132 1.71 -4.23 -9.84
N VAL A 133 2.13 -5.39 -9.36
CA VAL A 133 1.26 -6.33 -8.62
C VAL A 133 0.94 -5.84 -7.23
N ASP A 134 1.87 -5.08 -6.63
CA ASP A 134 1.87 -4.61 -5.23
C ASP A 134 1.94 -5.79 -4.24
N ASP A 135 0.81 -6.30 -3.77
CA ASP A 135 0.74 -7.44 -2.86
C ASP A 135 0.61 -8.79 -3.58
N SER A 136 1.10 -9.86 -2.96
CA SER A 136 0.87 -11.22 -3.45
C SER A 136 -0.65 -11.51 -3.54
N PRO A 137 -1.15 -11.98 -4.69
CA PRO A 137 -2.58 -12.26 -4.88
C PRO A 137 -3.16 -13.24 -3.87
N LYS A 138 -2.35 -14.23 -3.45
CA LYS A 138 -2.73 -15.20 -2.40
C LYS A 138 -2.94 -14.51 -1.06
N THR A 139 -1.98 -13.69 -0.65
CA THR A 139 -2.03 -12.99 0.64
C THR A 139 -3.11 -11.93 0.65
N ALA A 140 -3.26 -11.18 -0.43
CA ALA A 140 -4.34 -10.21 -0.59
C ALA A 140 -5.72 -10.90 -0.45
N PHE A 141 -5.93 -12.05 -1.10
CA PHE A 141 -7.16 -12.83 -0.94
C PHE A 141 -7.37 -13.31 0.50
N LEU A 142 -6.35 -13.91 1.12
CA LEU A 142 -6.46 -14.45 2.49
C LEU A 142 -6.71 -13.35 3.53
N SER A 143 -6.22 -12.13 3.31
CA SER A 143 -6.44 -10.99 4.22
C SER A 143 -7.89 -10.53 4.30
N THR A 144 -8.73 -10.87 3.31
CA THR A 144 -10.16 -10.54 3.28
C THR A 144 -11.04 -11.55 4.03
N ILE A 145 -10.45 -12.68 4.48
CA ILE A 145 -11.21 -13.79 5.07
C ILE A 145 -11.35 -13.60 6.58
N PRO A 146 -12.59 -13.72 7.14
CA PRO A 146 -12.79 -13.69 8.58
C PRO A 146 -12.02 -14.80 9.30
N LYS A 147 -11.50 -14.53 10.50
CA LYS A 147 -10.76 -15.52 11.29
C LYS A 147 -11.62 -16.68 11.79
N ASN A 148 -12.89 -16.41 12.12
CA ASN A 148 -13.82 -17.38 12.69
C ASN A 148 -14.63 -18.06 11.58
N ILE A 149 -14.03 -19.07 10.94
CA ILE A 149 -14.68 -19.90 9.93
C ILE A 149 -14.50 -21.37 10.27
N ASN A 150 -15.49 -22.22 9.91
CA ASN A 150 -15.41 -23.65 10.14
C ASN A 150 -14.27 -24.31 9.33
N ILE A 151 -13.86 -25.51 9.76
CA ILE A 151 -12.70 -26.22 9.19
C ILE A 151 -12.87 -26.52 7.70
N PHE A 152 -14.06 -26.92 7.24
CA PHE A 152 -14.33 -27.23 5.83
C PHE A 152 -14.19 -25.97 4.97
N LYS A 153 -14.73 -24.82 5.44
CA LYS A 153 -14.60 -23.56 4.76
C LYS A 153 -13.15 -23.09 4.74
N LYS A 154 -12.38 -23.37 5.80
CA LYS A 154 -10.94 -23.05 5.85
C LYS A 154 -10.13 -23.85 4.83
N LEU A 155 -10.41 -25.15 4.69
CA LEU A 155 -9.76 -26.01 3.69
C LEU A 155 -10.10 -25.55 2.26
N TYR A 156 -11.37 -25.28 1.99
CA TYR A 156 -11.81 -24.72 0.70
C TYR A 156 -11.08 -23.42 0.36
N ILE A 157 -11.03 -22.47 1.30
CA ILE A 157 -10.37 -21.17 1.11
C ILE A 157 -8.86 -21.35 0.83
N ARG A 158 -8.19 -22.25 1.57
CA ARG A 158 -6.78 -22.55 1.33
C ARG A 158 -6.54 -23.10 -0.07
N SER A 159 -7.34 -24.10 -0.48
CA SER A 159 -7.26 -24.68 -1.81
C SER A 159 -7.47 -23.64 -2.92
N TYR A 160 -8.43 -22.73 -2.71
CA TYR A 160 -8.65 -21.61 -3.66
C TYR A 160 -7.50 -20.60 -3.66
N ALA A 161 -6.96 -20.26 -2.50
CA ALA A 161 -5.79 -19.39 -2.40
C ALA A 161 -4.56 -19.97 -3.11
N ASP A 162 -4.34 -21.29 -3.00
CA ASP A 162 -3.27 -21.98 -3.70
C ASP A 162 -3.50 -22.01 -5.20
N ARG A 163 -4.75 -22.17 -5.64
CA ARG A 163 -5.11 -22.06 -7.06
C ARG A 163 -4.87 -20.64 -7.60
N ILE A 164 -5.30 -19.61 -6.87
CA ILE A 164 -5.01 -18.20 -7.21
C ILE A 164 -3.50 -18.03 -7.40
N ASN A 165 -2.70 -18.47 -6.43
CA ASN A 165 -1.25 -18.35 -6.50
C ASN A 165 -0.68 -19.04 -7.77
N LYS A 166 -1.08 -20.27 -8.05
CA LYS A 166 -0.61 -21.02 -9.21
C LYS A 166 -0.97 -20.34 -10.54
N VAL A 167 -2.19 -19.86 -10.68
CA VAL A 167 -2.65 -19.18 -11.90
C VAL A 167 -1.96 -17.84 -12.09
N CYS A 168 -1.89 -17.03 -11.02
CA CYS A 168 -1.24 -15.73 -11.07
C CYS A 168 0.27 -15.84 -11.34
N ASN A 169 0.97 -16.79 -10.71
CA ASN A 169 2.40 -17.00 -10.97
C ASN A 169 2.66 -17.41 -12.42
N ARG A 170 1.83 -18.29 -12.98
CA ARG A 170 1.92 -18.67 -14.40
C ARG A 170 1.66 -17.47 -15.33
N PHE A 171 0.76 -16.58 -14.97
CA PHE A 171 0.53 -15.35 -15.72
C PHE A 171 1.73 -14.41 -15.63
N LEU A 172 2.24 -14.17 -14.41
CA LEU A 172 3.36 -13.28 -14.16
C LEU A 172 4.65 -13.74 -14.84
N SER A 173 4.92 -15.05 -14.91
CA SER A 173 6.10 -15.57 -15.62
C SER A 173 6.10 -15.29 -17.14
N LYS A 174 4.95 -14.90 -17.72
CA LYS A 174 4.81 -14.53 -19.10
C LYS A 174 4.82 -13.02 -19.33
N THR A 175 4.66 -12.20 -18.27
CA THR A 175 4.65 -10.74 -18.41
C THR A 175 6.04 -10.21 -18.73
N PHE A 176 6.10 -9.13 -19.50
CA PHE A 176 7.37 -8.49 -19.83
C PHE A 176 8.13 -8.06 -18.58
N CYS A 177 7.45 -7.40 -17.65
CA CYS A 177 8.01 -6.97 -16.37
C CYS A 177 6.93 -6.93 -15.29
N SER A 178 7.24 -7.39 -14.08
CA SER A 178 6.32 -7.27 -12.93
C SER A 178 7.04 -6.78 -11.68
N PHE A 179 6.35 -5.95 -10.89
CA PHE A 179 6.83 -5.37 -9.64
C PHE A 179 5.96 -5.82 -8.47
N TYR A 180 6.54 -5.93 -7.27
CA TYR A 180 5.84 -6.28 -6.03
C TYR A 180 6.40 -5.49 -4.84
N SER A 181 5.61 -5.28 -3.78
CA SER A 181 5.98 -4.37 -2.69
C SER A 181 6.49 -5.05 -1.42
N ASN A 182 6.21 -6.34 -1.22
CA ASN A 182 6.61 -7.05 -0.01
C ASN A 182 7.72 -8.07 -0.29
N PRO A 183 8.96 -7.88 0.21
CA PRO A 183 10.08 -8.80 -0.05
C PRO A 183 9.82 -10.24 0.40
N ALA A 184 8.97 -10.44 1.44
CA ALA A 184 8.63 -11.76 1.95
C ALA A 184 7.61 -12.52 1.08
N GLU A 185 7.00 -11.85 0.10
CA GLU A 185 5.88 -12.38 -0.68
C GLU A 185 6.12 -12.25 -2.19
N LYS A 186 7.32 -12.59 -2.65
CA LYS A 186 7.69 -12.54 -4.07
C LYS A 186 6.72 -13.39 -4.91
N PRO A 187 5.93 -12.80 -5.81
CA PRO A 187 4.88 -13.52 -6.51
C PRO A 187 5.39 -14.38 -7.69
N SER A 188 6.59 -14.09 -8.19
CA SER A 188 7.27 -14.83 -9.25
C SER A 188 8.78 -14.61 -9.14
N GLU A 189 9.60 -15.58 -9.55
CA GLU A 189 11.06 -15.46 -9.53
C GLU A 189 11.56 -14.26 -10.35
N GLU A 190 10.85 -13.90 -11.40
CA GLU A 190 11.21 -12.78 -12.28
C GLU A 190 10.66 -11.43 -11.82
N SER A 191 9.80 -11.41 -10.79
CA SER A 191 9.23 -10.17 -10.27
C SER A 191 10.27 -9.36 -9.51
N ILE A 192 10.22 -8.03 -9.67
CA ILE A 192 11.19 -7.08 -9.14
C ILE A 192 10.60 -6.40 -7.91
N PHE A 193 11.37 -6.36 -6.84
CA PHE A 193 10.97 -5.64 -5.64
C PHE A 193 10.94 -4.13 -5.90
N LEU A 194 9.77 -3.53 -5.66
CA LEU A 194 9.51 -2.10 -5.76
C LEU A 194 8.82 -1.64 -4.48
N HIS A 195 9.56 -1.00 -3.62
CA HIS A 195 9.08 -0.57 -2.30
C HIS A 195 7.88 0.39 -2.38
N ASN A 196 7.11 0.44 -1.30
CA ASN A 196 6.11 1.49 -1.13
C ASN A 196 6.78 2.80 -0.73
N VAL A 197 6.25 3.92 -1.19
CA VAL A 197 6.78 5.26 -0.89
C VAL A 197 5.69 6.09 -0.25
N SER A 198 6.04 6.84 0.77
CA SER A 198 5.19 7.89 1.32
C SER A 198 5.26 9.14 0.43
N LEU A 199 4.16 9.86 0.32
CA LEU A 199 4.11 11.17 -0.33
C LEU A 199 4.51 12.33 0.58
N ALA A 200 4.99 12.04 1.77
CA ALA A 200 5.55 13.05 2.64
C ALA A 200 6.63 13.86 1.90
N ASN A 201 6.32 15.12 1.60
CA ASN A 201 7.17 16.00 0.79
C ASN A 201 7.82 17.10 1.60
N LYS A 202 7.50 17.21 2.89
CA LYS A 202 7.92 18.33 3.72
C LYS A 202 8.94 17.86 4.75
N GLU A 203 10.05 18.59 4.83
CA GLU A 203 10.92 18.45 5.98
C GLU A 203 10.19 18.95 7.22
N ILE A 204 9.99 18.03 8.17
CA ILE A 204 9.40 18.35 9.47
C ILE A 204 10.52 18.69 10.45
N PRO A 205 10.37 19.79 11.23
CA PRO A 205 11.36 20.17 12.24
C PRO A 205 11.65 19.04 13.23
N ASN A 206 12.85 19.07 13.78
CA ASN A 206 13.18 18.18 14.90
C ASN A 206 12.23 18.39 16.08
N ILE A 207 12.08 17.36 16.91
CA ILE A 207 11.34 17.45 18.17
C ILE A 207 12.01 18.52 19.04
N PRO A 208 11.27 19.52 19.55
CA PRO A 208 11.83 20.57 20.40
C PRO A 208 12.21 20.02 21.79
N ASP A 209 13.03 20.74 22.55
CA ASP A 209 13.44 20.34 23.90
C ASP A 209 12.23 20.22 24.86
N HIS A 210 11.27 21.14 24.71
CA HIS A 210 10.00 21.12 25.43
C HIS A 210 8.88 20.73 24.47
N TYR A 211 8.51 19.47 24.45
CA TYR A 211 7.46 18.93 23.58
C TYR A 211 6.23 18.49 24.42
N LYS A 212 5.07 18.54 23.77
CA LYS A 212 3.86 17.93 24.33
C LYS A 212 3.90 16.43 24.10
N PRO A 213 3.46 15.60 25.08
CA PRO A 213 3.44 14.15 24.93
C PRO A 213 2.29 13.69 24.02
N VAL A 214 2.40 14.00 22.71
CA VAL A 214 1.42 13.65 21.69
C VAL A 214 1.82 12.34 20.99
N ILE A 215 0.95 11.35 21.08
CA ILE A 215 1.07 10.06 20.44
C ILE A 215 0.18 10.08 19.20
N LEU A 216 0.73 9.82 18.02
CA LEU A 216 0.01 9.87 16.76
C LEU A 216 -0.13 8.47 16.13
N MET A 217 -1.35 8.13 15.70
CA MET A 217 -1.61 7.01 14.80
C MET A 217 -2.25 7.54 13.52
N VAL A 218 -1.67 7.20 12.36
CA VAL A 218 -2.21 7.56 11.06
C VAL A 218 -2.70 6.33 10.32
N GLY A 219 -3.88 6.43 9.71
CA GLY A 219 -4.41 5.37 8.87
C GLY A 219 -5.90 5.48 8.61
N TRP A 220 -6.35 4.79 7.59
CA TRP A 220 -7.75 4.71 7.22
C TRP A 220 -8.49 3.76 8.19
N MET A 221 -9.35 4.28 9.07
CA MET A 221 -10.00 3.50 10.14
C MET A 221 -11.19 2.66 9.65
N VAL A 222 -11.62 2.84 8.42
CA VAL A 222 -12.56 1.92 7.73
C VAL A 222 -11.88 0.57 7.45
N TYR A 223 -10.55 0.54 7.31
CA TYR A 223 -9.79 -0.71 7.16
C TYR A 223 -9.67 -1.42 8.51
N ALA A 224 -10.22 -2.63 8.60
CA ALA A 224 -10.38 -3.39 9.84
C ALA A 224 -9.08 -3.55 10.67
N PRO A 225 -7.89 -3.83 10.10
CA PRO A 225 -6.65 -3.88 10.87
C PRO A 225 -6.28 -2.58 11.56
N ASN A 226 -6.52 -1.43 10.93
CA ASN A 226 -6.28 -0.12 11.54
C ASN A 226 -7.27 0.15 12.67
N ARG A 227 -8.57 -0.08 12.41
CA ARG A 227 -9.65 0.07 13.40
C ARG A 227 -9.39 -0.78 14.64
N PHE A 228 -8.98 -2.04 14.45
CA PHE A 228 -8.64 -2.94 15.55
C PHE A 228 -7.45 -2.42 16.37
N GLY A 229 -6.36 -2.04 15.69
CA GLY A 229 -5.16 -1.52 16.37
C GLY A 229 -5.43 -0.23 17.13
N ALA A 230 -6.15 0.72 16.52
CA ALA A 230 -6.54 1.98 17.16
C ALA A 230 -7.42 1.75 18.39
N ASN A 231 -8.43 0.86 18.28
CA ASN A 231 -9.30 0.51 19.41
C ASN A 231 -8.49 -0.11 20.56
N LEU A 232 -7.66 -1.11 20.26
CA LEU A 232 -6.81 -1.77 21.27
C LEU A 232 -5.89 -0.76 21.95
N PHE A 233 -5.28 0.14 21.18
CA PHE A 233 -4.39 1.16 21.74
C PHE A 233 -5.17 2.13 22.62
N ALA A 234 -6.28 2.69 22.13
CA ALA A 234 -7.10 3.65 22.88
C ALA A 234 -7.67 3.07 24.18
N THR A 235 -8.13 1.81 24.16
CA THR A 235 -8.90 1.24 25.29
C THR A 235 -8.07 0.40 26.26
N LYS A 236 -6.91 -0.14 25.85
CA LYS A 236 -6.09 -1.06 26.66
C LYS A 236 -4.66 -0.61 26.90
N ILE A 237 -4.11 0.24 26.02
CA ILE A 237 -2.72 0.70 26.12
C ILE A 237 -2.66 2.13 26.64
N PHE A 238 -3.37 3.04 26.02
CA PHE A 238 -3.33 4.46 26.35
C PHE A 238 -3.77 4.81 27.77
N PRO A 239 -4.77 4.16 28.41
CA PRO A 239 -5.09 4.43 29.81
C PRO A 239 -3.91 4.27 30.76
N LYS A 240 -3.04 3.26 30.52
CA LYS A 240 -1.83 3.05 31.32
C LYS A 240 -0.79 4.15 31.12
N ILE A 241 -0.70 4.67 29.89
CA ILE A 241 0.17 5.81 29.57
C ILE A 241 -0.35 7.07 30.26
N LYS A 242 -1.66 7.30 30.20
CA LYS A 242 -2.34 8.46 30.78
C LYS A 242 -2.25 8.51 32.30
N GLU A 243 -2.20 7.35 32.96
CA GLU A 243 -1.98 7.22 34.41
C GLU A 243 -0.60 7.76 34.82
N ILE A 244 0.43 7.51 34.04
CA ILE A 244 1.82 7.92 34.32
C ILE A 244 2.11 9.32 33.76
N ILE A 245 1.52 9.67 32.60
CA ILE A 245 1.70 10.95 31.93
C ILE A 245 0.31 11.62 31.75
N PRO A 246 -0.21 12.31 32.76
CA PRO A 246 -1.58 12.84 32.77
C PRO A 246 -1.91 13.81 31.64
N ASN A 247 -0.92 14.50 31.07
CA ASN A 247 -1.07 15.42 29.93
C ASN A 247 -0.85 14.76 28.58
N ALA A 248 -0.65 13.42 28.50
CA ALA A 248 -0.54 12.72 27.24
C ALA A 248 -1.83 12.81 26.40
N GLU A 249 -1.67 12.95 25.09
CA GLU A 249 -2.76 12.91 24.10
C GLU A 249 -2.51 11.77 23.13
N PHE A 250 -3.58 11.04 22.76
CA PHE A 250 -3.55 10.08 21.67
C PHE A 250 -4.41 10.58 20.51
N ARG A 251 -3.77 10.92 19.40
CA ARG A 251 -4.42 11.45 18.19
C ARG A 251 -4.50 10.38 17.13
N ILE A 252 -5.71 10.19 16.56
CA ILE A 252 -5.99 9.24 15.51
C ILE A 252 -6.36 10.04 14.26
N ALA A 253 -5.49 10.05 13.25
CA ALA A 253 -5.70 10.76 11.99
C ALA A 253 -6.03 9.78 10.85
N GLY A 254 -7.12 10.04 10.15
CA GLY A 254 -7.56 9.26 8.98
C GLY A 254 -9.07 9.06 8.96
N ARG A 255 -9.58 8.80 7.77
CA ARG A 255 -11.02 8.65 7.54
C ARG A 255 -11.61 7.54 8.43
N CYS A 256 -12.70 7.85 9.11
CA CYS A 256 -13.43 6.94 9.99
C CYS A 256 -14.93 7.19 9.89
N GLU A 257 -15.69 6.28 10.48
CA GLU A 257 -17.14 6.42 10.69
C GLU A 257 -17.39 7.13 12.03
N ASP A 258 -18.54 7.79 12.17
CA ASP A 258 -18.86 8.58 13.35
C ASP A 258 -18.98 7.73 14.62
N ASP A 259 -19.49 6.50 14.52
CA ASP A 259 -19.59 5.54 15.62
C ASP A 259 -18.21 5.19 16.19
N PHE A 260 -17.19 5.07 15.33
CA PHE A 260 -15.81 4.83 15.75
C PHE A 260 -15.26 6.03 16.52
N LYS A 261 -15.49 7.24 16.03
CA LYS A 261 -15.06 8.47 16.69
C LYS A 261 -15.68 8.58 18.08
N GLU A 262 -17.00 8.48 18.18
CA GLU A 262 -17.72 8.53 19.46
C GLU A 262 -17.23 7.47 20.47
N GLN A 263 -16.95 6.26 19.98
CA GLN A 263 -16.44 5.17 20.82
C GLN A 263 -15.03 5.47 21.35
N MET A 264 -14.12 5.96 20.52
CA MET A 264 -12.73 6.19 20.92
C MET A 264 -12.58 7.38 21.86
N GLU A 265 -13.32 8.46 21.62
CA GLU A 265 -13.26 9.69 22.41
C GLU A 265 -13.91 9.55 23.82
N LYS A 266 -14.56 8.42 24.11
CA LYS A 266 -14.93 8.06 25.49
C LYS A 266 -13.71 7.86 26.41
N THR A 267 -12.54 7.57 25.83
CA THR A 267 -11.28 7.47 26.60
C THR A 267 -10.66 8.86 26.72
N ALA A 268 -10.49 9.33 27.96
CA ALA A 268 -9.95 10.67 28.22
C ALA A 268 -8.57 10.88 27.57
N GLY A 269 -8.42 11.94 26.78
CA GLY A 269 -7.20 12.30 26.07
C GLY A 269 -7.02 11.60 24.72
N VAL A 270 -8.02 10.86 24.24
CA VAL A 270 -8.09 10.34 22.87
C VAL A 270 -8.84 11.32 21.98
N HIS A 271 -8.25 11.66 20.84
CA HIS A 271 -8.81 12.60 19.86
C HIS A 271 -8.83 11.95 18.49
N VAL A 272 -10.02 11.80 17.89
CA VAL A 272 -10.18 11.27 16.53
C VAL A 272 -10.37 12.42 15.56
N LEU A 273 -9.34 12.70 14.77
CA LEU A 273 -9.29 13.87 13.89
C LEU A 273 -10.06 13.67 12.59
N GLY A 274 -10.45 12.42 12.27
CA GLY A 274 -11.06 12.12 10.99
C GLY A 274 -10.10 12.32 9.81
N TYR A 275 -10.65 12.68 8.65
CA TYR A 275 -9.83 12.98 7.48
C TYR A 275 -9.08 14.30 7.67
N VAL A 276 -7.75 14.24 7.62
CA VAL A 276 -6.87 15.41 7.72
C VAL A 276 -6.25 15.69 6.36
N GLN A 277 -6.54 16.85 5.80
CA GLN A 277 -6.03 17.23 4.47
C GLN A 277 -4.52 17.39 4.42
N LYS A 278 -3.90 17.89 5.50
CA LYS A 278 -2.46 18.10 5.63
C LYS A 278 -1.95 17.44 6.91
N LEU A 279 -1.46 16.22 6.75
CA LEU A 279 -0.91 15.44 7.86
C LEU A 279 0.39 16.01 8.44
N ASP A 280 1.09 16.88 7.71
CA ASP A 280 2.37 17.47 8.13
C ASP A 280 2.28 18.09 9.53
N LYS A 281 1.20 18.85 9.80
CA LYS A 281 0.98 19.48 11.11
C LYS A 281 0.78 18.47 12.24
N GLU A 282 0.11 17.36 11.97
CA GLU A 282 -0.10 16.33 12.98
C GLU A 282 1.20 15.58 13.29
N TYR A 283 2.00 15.30 12.25
CA TYR A 283 3.35 14.77 12.45
C TYR A 283 4.26 15.79 13.17
N GLU A 284 4.20 17.08 12.82
CA GLU A 284 4.97 18.14 13.48
C GLU A 284 4.67 18.22 14.99
N ASN A 285 3.40 18.08 15.36
CA ASN A 285 2.96 18.09 16.76
C ASN A 285 3.22 16.76 17.49
N ALA A 286 3.47 15.68 16.79
CA ALA A 286 3.66 14.36 17.39
C ALA A 286 5.04 14.21 18.01
N SER A 287 5.10 13.66 19.23
CA SER A 287 6.33 13.23 19.88
C SER A 287 6.70 11.80 19.52
N VAL A 288 5.71 10.96 19.25
CA VAL A 288 5.89 9.56 18.84
C VAL A 288 4.76 9.11 17.92
N VAL A 289 5.10 8.31 16.93
CA VAL A 289 4.14 7.64 16.03
C VAL A 289 4.00 6.18 16.47
N VAL A 290 2.77 5.71 16.60
CA VAL A 290 2.48 4.32 16.96
C VAL A 290 1.81 3.57 15.82
N VAL A 291 2.26 2.33 15.60
CA VAL A 291 1.73 1.44 14.57
C VAL A 291 1.33 0.10 15.20
N PRO A 292 0.22 0.06 15.98
CA PRO A 292 -0.25 -1.12 16.69
C PRO A 292 -1.05 -2.05 15.76
N ILE A 293 -0.43 -2.55 14.70
CA ILE A 293 -1.05 -3.40 13.68
C ILE A 293 -0.74 -4.86 13.96
N TYR A 294 -1.76 -5.69 14.15
CA TYR A 294 -1.62 -7.10 14.52
C TYR A 294 -2.12 -8.08 13.45
N GLN A 295 -2.62 -7.55 12.33
CA GLN A 295 -3.13 -8.33 11.19
C GLN A 295 -3.12 -7.47 9.92
N GLY A 296 -3.24 -8.11 8.75
CA GLY A 296 -3.22 -7.44 7.45
C GLY A 296 -2.16 -8.02 6.52
N SER A 297 -2.13 -7.56 5.27
CA SER A 297 -1.15 -7.90 4.23
C SER A 297 -0.31 -6.67 3.85
N GLY A 298 0.74 -6.89 3.07
CA GLY A 298 1.58 -5.83 2.49
C GLY A 298 2.56 -5.17 3.45
N THR A 299 3.37 -4.27 2.92
CA THR A 299 4.33 -3.46 3.68
C THR A 299 3.61 -2.28 4.33
N SER A 300 3.86 -2.04 5.61
CA SER A 300 3.22 -0.95 6.33
C SER A 300 3.84 0.40 5.99
N ILE A 301 3.22 1.13 5.06
CA ILE A 301 3.62 2.49 4.69
C ILE A 301 3.65 3.45 5.90
N LYS A 302 2.85 3.18 6.94
CA LYS A 302 2.77 4.03 8.15
C LYS A 302 4.09 4.13 8.90
N VAL A 303 4.84 3.02 8.95
CA VAL A 303 6.18 3.01 9.57
C VAL A 303 7.14 3.85 8.76
N VAL A 304 7.15 3.66 7.44
CA VAL A 304 7.97 4.44 6.51
C VAL A 304 7.61 5.92 6.60
N GLU A 305 6.34 6.25 6.57
CA GLU A 305 5.84 7.63 6.65
C GLU A 305 6.22 8.31 7.97
N GLY A 306 5.98 7.65 9.12
CA GLY A 306 6.38 8.18 10.43
C GLY A 306 7.88 8.47 10.53
N MET A 307 8.71 7.59 9.96
CA MET A 307 10.17 7.77 9.90
C MET A 307 10.56 8.91 8.94
N GLN A 308 9.96 9.00 7.74
CA GLN A 308 10.20 10.09 6.80
C GLN A 308 9.82 11.45 7.39
N MET A 309 8.76 11.48 8.19
CA MET A 309 8.33 12.65 8.96
C MET A 309 9.19 12.92 10.19
N ASN A 310 10.38 12.33 10.26
CA ASN A 310 11.35 12.55 11.33
C ASN A 310 10.74 12.39 12.74
N ARG A 311 9.94 11.34 12.92
CA ARG A 311 9.32 10.99 14.22
C ARG A 311 9.75 9.61 14.67
N PRO A 312 9.99 9.42 15.98
CA PRO A 312 10.23 8.10 16.53
C PRO A 312 9.02 7.21 16.29
N VAL A 313 9.26 5.97 15.88
CA VAL A 313 8.18 5.01 15.61
C VAL A 313 8.24 3.86 16.59
N ILE A 314 7.08 3.54 17.19
CA ILE A 314 6.88 2.31 17.98
C ILE A 314 5.87 1.45 17.23
N SER A 315 6.23 0.21 16.89
CA SER A 315 5.41 -0.66 16.04
C SER A 315 5.40 -2.09 16.56
N SER A 316 4.30 -2.80 16.29
CA SER A 316 4.26 -4.25 16.45
C SER A 316 5.13 -4.94 15.38
N SER A 317 5.48 -6.23 15.61
CA SER A 317 6.17 -7.05 14.59
C SER A 317 5.39 -7.11 13.28
N THR A 318 4.07 -7.21 13.33
CA THR A 318 3.22 -7.19 12.13
C THR A 318 3.24 -5.83 11.44
N GLY A 319 3.38 -4.74 12.21
CA GLY A 319 3.43 -3.38 11.68
C GLY A 319 4.70 -3.06 10.90
N VAL A 320 5.82 -3.78 11.14
CA VAL A 320 7.08 -3.61 10.40
C VAL A 320 7.28 -4.67 9.32
N ARG A 321 6.26 -5.49 9.06
CA ARG A 321 6.37 -6.54 8.05
C ARG A 321 6.80 -5.99 6.68
N GLY A 322 7.77 -6.66 6.07
CA GLY A 322 8.41 -6.24 4.82
C GLY A 322 9.53 -5.22 5.00
N LEU A 323 9.80 -4.79 6.24
CA LEU A 323 10.89 -3.86 6.59
C LEU A 323 11.98 -4.53 7.46
N GLU A 324 11.79 -5.78 7.88
CA GLU A 324 12.60 -6.46 8.91
C GLU A 324 14.09 -6.53 8.59
N ASN A 325 14.41 -6.62 7.30
CA ASN A 325 15.81 -6.69 6.82
C ASN A 325 16.45 -5.30 6.63
N ILE A 326 15.68 -4.22 6.78
CA ILE A 326 16.10 -2.85 6.48
C ILE A 326 16.20 -2.04 7.76
N ILE A 327 15.18 -2.08 8.62
CA ILE A 327 15.13 -1.34 9.88
C ILE A 327 15.46 -2.24 11.08
N LYS A 328 16.17 -1.71 12.07
CA LYS A 328 16.61 -2.44 13.27
C LYS A 328 15.89 -1.94 14.52
N ASN A 329 15.28 -2.89 15.25
CA ASN A 329 14.69 -2.60 16.56
C ASN A 329 15.75 -2.05 17.53
N GLY A 330 15.36 -1.05 18.32
CA GLY A 330 16.22 -0.35 19.29
C GLY A 330 17.13 0.71 18.68
N ARG A 331 17.33 0.71 17.35
CA ARG A 331 18.13 1.71 16.64
C ARG A 331 17.28 2.66 15.80
N ASP A 332 16.42 2.10 14.93
CA ASP A 332 15.66 2.87 13.94
C ASP A 332 14.18 3.00 14.34
N TYR A 333 13.69 2.05 15.15
CA TYR A 333 12.34 2.03 15.72
C TYR A 333 12.34 1.22 17.01
N LEU A 334 11.24 1.25 17.77
CA LEU A 334 11.03 0.38 18.92
C LEU A 334 9.92 -0.64 18.59
N LYS A 335 10.23 -1.92 18.79
CA LYS A 335 9.27 -3.00 18.59
C LYS A 335 8.47 -3.27 19.87
N ALA A 336 7.14 -3.38 19.76
CA ALA A 336 6.25 -3.71 20.86
C ALA A 336 5.13 -4.66 20.40
N ASP A 337 5.03 -5.86 21.00
CA ASP A 337 4.08 -6.88 20.57
C ASP A 337 2.96 -7.15 21.59
N SER A 338 3.11 -6.72 22.85
CA SER A 338 2.06 -6.81 23.87
C SER A 338 1.58 -5.43 24.33
N ASN A 339 0.38 -5.37 24.91
CA ASN A 339 -0.18 -4.11 25.41
C ASN A 339 0.71 -3.47 26.48
N SER A 340 1.28 -4.26 27.39
CA SER A 340 2.18 -3.77 28.43
C SER A 340 3.50 -3.29 27.85
N ASP A 341 4.09 -4.02 26.91
CA ASP A 341 5.32 -3.63 26.23
C ASP A 341 5.15 -2.32 25.45
N PHE A 342 4.01 -2.17 24.75
CA PHE A 342 3.68 -0.93 24.05
C PHE A 342 3.56 0.26 25.01
N ALA A 343 2.79 0.11 26.11
CA ALA A 343 2.63 1.16 27.12
C ALA A 343 3.99 1.57 27.71
N ASN A 344 4.79 0.57 28.15
CA ASN A 344 6.08 0.81 28.77
C ASN A 344 7.06 1.53 27.83
N LYS A 345 7.12 1.15 26.55
CA LYS A 345 8.02 1.80 25.57
C LYS A 345 7.59 3.22 25.24
N VAL A 346 6.28 3.48 25.14
CA VAL A 346 5.78 4.85 24.96
C VAL A 346 6.11 5.71 26.21
N ILE A 347 5.86 5.20 27.40
CA ILE A 347 6.16 5.92 28.65
C ILE A 347 7.67 6.19 28.76
N ASP A 348 8.50 5.16 28.61
CA ASP A 348 9.96 5.27 28.69
C ASP A 348 10.51 6.28 27.69
N LEU A 349 9.97 6.28 26.45
CA LEU A 349 10.39 7.22 25.42
C LEU A 349 9.93 8.66 25.72
N LEU A 350 8.67 8.85 26.14
CA LEU A 350 8.13 10.18 26.42
C LEU A 350 8.67 10.81 27.73
N LEU A 351 9.15 10.00 28.67
CA LEU A 351 9.83 10.48 29.88
C LEU A 351 11.34 10.67 29.68
N SER A 352 11.90 10.24 28.56
CA SER A 352 13.31 10.46 28.26
C SER A 352 13.59 11.90 27.79
N ASP A 353 14.86 12.25 27.68
CA ASP A 353 15.26 13.52 27.09
C ASP A 353 14.91 13.61 25.59
N ALA A 354 14.79 14.83 25.08
CA ALA A 354 14.46 15.07 23.67
C ALA A 354 15.53 14.52 22.70
N ASP A 355 16.77 14.38 23.14
CA ASP A 355 17.85 13.85 22.33
C ASP A 355 17.67 12.37 22.00
N ARG A 356 17.13 11.59 22.92
CA ARG A 356 16.79 10.19 22.66
C ARG A 356 15.69 10.06 21.57
N LEU A 357 14.65 10.90 21.65
CA LEU A 357 13.60 10.93 20.63
C LEU A 357 14.18 11.34 19.27
N ARG A 358 14.97 12.41 19.25
CA ARG A 358 15.63 12.93 18.03
C ARG A 358 16.56 11.90 17.41
N LYS A 359 17.34 11.19 18.21
CA LYS A 359 18.26 10.14 17.75
C LYS A 359 17.52 8.99 17.07
N LEU A 360 16.43 8.51 17.70
CA LEU A 360 15.61 7.43 17.15
C LEU A 360 14.93 7.88 15.83
N ALA A 361 14.35 9.09 15.82
CA ALA A 361 13.73 9.68 14.64
C ALA A 361 14.73 9.84 13.49
N LYS A 362 15.90 10.42 13.75
CA LYS A 362 16.97 10.62 12.77
C LYS A 362 17.45 9.30 12.15
N ASN A 363 17.67 8.28 12.98
CA ASN A 363 18.11 6.96 12.51
C ASN A 363 17.05 6.34 11.57
N GLY A 364 15.78 6.36 11.98
CA GLY A 364 14.68 5.87 11.17
C GLY A 364 14.58 6.62 9.84
N LYS A 365 14.64 7.98 9.89
CA LYS A 365 14.59 8.82 8.69
C LYS A 365 15.73 8.50 7.71
N GLN A 366 16.97 8.43 8.18
CA GLN A 366 18.13 8.14 7.33
C GLN A 366 17.99 6.80 6.57
N ILE A 367 17.44 5.78 7.22
CA ILE A 367 17.24 4.48 6.59
C ILE A 367 16.13 4.55 5.55
N VAL A 368 14.98 5.16 5.87
CA VAL A 368 13.87 5.22 4.91
C VAL A 368 14.16 6.16 3.74
N ASP A 369 14.85 7.27 3.96
CA ASP A 369 15.28 8.15 2.86
C ASP A 369 16.22 7.43 1.88
N LYS A 370 17.09 6.55 2.38
CA LYS A 370 18.00 5.76 1.55
C LYS A 370 17.28 4.69 0.72
N TYR A 371 16.30 3.99 1.29
CA TYR A 371 15.73 2.79 0.67
C TYR A 371 14.30 2.99 0.15
N TYR A 372 13.57 4.03 0.61
CA TYR A 372 12.16 4.27 0.35
C TYR A 372 11.88 5.66 -0.22
N SER A 373 12.90 6.32 -0.82
CA SER A 373 12.71 7.61 -1.48
C SER A 373 11.97 7.47 -2.82
N LYS A 374 11.40 8.57 -3.29
CA LYS A 374 10.75 8.66 -4.60
C LYS A 374 11.75 8.44 -5.74
N GLU A 375 12.93 8.99 -5.58
CA GLU A 375 14.05 8.88 -6.53
C GLU A 375 14.44 7.39 -6.67
N ARG A 376 14.57 6.68 -5.55
CA ARG A 376 14.88 5.25 -5.57
C ARG A 376 13.77 4.41 -6.20
N PHE A 377 12.51 4.78 -5.96
CA PHE A 377 11.37 4.11 -6.62
C PHE A 377 11.46 4.25 -8.14
N LYS A 378 11.68 5.47 -8.64
CA LYS A 378 11.83 5.77 -10.06
C LYS A 378 13.04 5.05 -10.67
N GLU A 379 14.18 5.11 -9.99
CA GLU A 379 15.41 4.42 -10.40
C GLU A 379 15.20 2.91 -10.58
N ILE A 380 14.49 2.26 -9.65
CA ILE A 380 14.20 0.81 -9.75
C ILE A 380 13.35 0.52 -11.01
N VAL A 381 12.31 1.30 -11.26
CA VAL A 381 11.43 1.10 -12.43
C VAL A 381 12.20 1.35 -13.72
N THR A 382 12.90 2.46 -13.84
CA THR A 382 13.63 2.84 -15.06
C THR A 382 14.75 1.86 -15.38
N ASN A 383 15.55 1.45 -14.38
CA ASN A 383 16.63 0.47 -14.55
C ASN A 383 16.09 -0.92 -14.92
N ALA A 384 15.01 -1.35 -14.29
CA ALA A 384 14.38 -2.64 -14.60
C ALA A 384 13.90 -2.70 -16.05
N LEU A 385 13.24 -1.65 -16.52
CA LEU A 385 12.76 -1.56 -17.90
C LEU A 385 13.92 -1.47 -18.88
N ALA A 386 14.93 -0.64 -18.63
CA ALA A 386 16.11 -0.52 -19.48
C ALA A 386 16.84 -1.86 -19.61
N HIS A 387 17.00 -2.61 -18.52
CA HIS A 387 17.62 -3.95 -18.55
C HIS A 387 16.81 -4.96 -19.36
N LYS A 388 15.48 -5.03 -19.12
CA LYS A 388 14.58 -5.94 -19.86
C LYS A 388 14.48 -5.60 -21.35
N ILE A 389 14.48 -4.30 -21.71
CA ILE A 389 14.48 -3.84 -23.10
C ILE A 389 15.79 -4.26 -23.80
N LYS A 390 16.95 -4.00 -23.18
CA LYS A 390 18.25 -4.44 -23.71
C LYS A 390 18.27 -5.96 -23.89
N ALA A 391 17.89 -6.73 -22.88
CA ALA A 391 17.87 -8.20 -22.96
C ALA A 391 16.97 -8.73 -24.08
N LYS A 392 15.89 -8.02 -24.44
CA LYS A 392 15.02 -8.35 -25.57
C LYS A 392 15.70 -8.08 -26.91
N LEU A 393 16.45 -6.98 -27.03
CA LEU A 393 17.17 -6.62 -28.27
C LEU A 393 18.33 -7.60 -28.61
N TYR A 394 18.96 -8.20 -27.60
CA TYR A 394 20.05 -9.18 -27.82
C TYR A 394 19.56 -10.63 -28.01
N LYS A 395 18.26 -10.90 -27.98
CA LYS A 395 17.68 -12.22 -28.26
C LYS A 395 17.25 -12.40 -29.73
N TYR A 396 17.45 -11.37 -30.53
CA TYR A 396 17.26 -11.37 -32.01
C TYR A 396 18.60 -11.02 -32.70
#